data_9d76a9d0d09dd0ecebaa6532532bba49
#
_entry.id   9d76a9d0d09dd0ecebaa6532532bba49
#
_cell.length_a   1.000
_cell.length_b   1.000
_cell.length_c   1.000
_cell.angle_alpha   90.00
_cell.angle_beta   90.00
_cell.angle_gamma   90.00
#
_symmetry.space_group_name_H-M   'P 1'
#
loop_
_entity.id
_entity.type
_entity.pdbx_description
1 polymer ?
#
loop_
_entity_poly.entity_id
_entity_poly.type
_entity_poly.pdbx_seq_one_letter_code
_entity_poly.pdbx_strand_id
1 'polypeptide(L)'
;MTYEIITTFIFDKWLSKQKDRQAVRAIAMRIARAEEGNLGDVGHVGSNVSEMRIFVGKGYRVYFSIQDTRIVLLLNGGIKSSKKQQQADIAQAQKILSEIED
;
A
#
# COMPACT_ATOMS: atom_id res chain seq x y z
N MET A 1 -0.90 4.39 -19.74
CA MET A 1 -0.44 3.08 -19.23
C MET A 1 -1.30 2.69 -18.04
N THR A 2 -1.77 1.45 -18.01
CA THR A 2 -2.58 0.95 -16.90
C THR A 2 -1.78 -0.09 -16.13
N TYR A 3 -2.13 -0.24 -14.85
CA TYR A 3 -1.57 -1.29 -14.00
C TYR A 3 -2.64 -2.30 -13.66
N GLU A 4 -2.23 -3.54 -13.49
CA GLU A 4 -3.06 -4.57 -12.87
C GLU A 4 -2.82 -4.48 -11.36
N ILE A 5 -3.89 -4.41 -10.58
CA ILE A 5 -3.78 -4.34 -9.12
C ILE A 5 -3.99 -5.74 -8.55
N ILE A 6 -3.01 -6.20 -7.78
CA ILE A 6 -3.09 -7.48 -7.06
C ILE A 6 -2.94 -7.18 -5.59
N THR A 7 -3.78 -7.77 -4.76
CA THR A 7 -3.71 -7.59 -3.31
C THR A 7 -3.28 -8.88 -2.62
N THR A 8 -2.60 -8.72 -1.48
CA THR A 8 -2.30 -9.84 -0.62
C THR A 8 -3.46 -10.04 0.37
N PHE A 9 -3.56 -11.22 0.94
CA PHE A 9 -4.52 -11.49 2.00
C PHE A 9 -4.29 -10.53 3.19
N ILE A 10 -3.04 -10.22 3.49
CA ILE A 10 -2.70 -9.33 4.60
C ILE A 10 -3.24 -7.92 4.34
N PHE A 11 -3.08 -7.41 3.12
CA PHE A 11 -3.63 -6.11 2.75
C PHE A 11 -5.17 -6.12 2.86
N ASP A 12 -5.81 -7.13 2.30
CA ASP A 12 -7.28 -7.22 2.31
C ASP A 12 -7.81 -7.25 3.74
N LYS A 13 -7.17 -8.02 4.61
CA LYS A 13 -7.55 -8.11 6.01
C LYS A 13 -7.36 -6.78 6.72
N TRP A 14 -6.23 -6.10 6.46
CA TRP A 14 -5.98 -4.80 7.05
C TRP A 14 -7.06 -3.81 6.64
N LEU A 15 -7.39 -3.75 5.35
CA LEU A 15 -8.38 -2.81 4.85
C LEU A 15 -9.76 -3.09 5.44
N SER A 16 -10.13 -4.36 5.58
CA SER A 16 -11.43 -4.75 6.10
C SER A 16 -11.63 -4.34 7.57
N LYS A 17 -10.54 -4.14 8.31
CA LYS A 17 -10.58 -3.73 9.72
C LYS A 17 -10.71 -2.23 9.91
N GLN A 18 -10.58 -1.44 8.85
CA GLN A 18 -10.64 0.02 8.96
C GLN A 18 -12.09 0.45 9.15
N LYS A 19 -12.32 1.23 10.21
CA LYS A 19 -13.67 1.67 10.58
C LYS A 19 -14.03 3.03 10.01
N ASP A 20 -13.03 3.83 9.65
CA ASP A 20 -13.25 5.15 9.07
C ASP A 20 -13.63 5.01 7.59
N ARG A 21 -14.92 5.21 7.32
CA ARG A 21 -15.44 5.04 5.96
C ARG A 21 -14.83 6.02 4.96
N GLN A 22 -14.51 7.23 5.39
CA GLN A 22 -13.84 8.20 4.53
C GLN A 22 -12.47 7.70 4.13
N ALA A 23 -11.74 7.11 5.08
CA ALA A 23 -10.43 6.57 4.81
C ALA A 23 -10.50 5.40 3.84
N VAL A 24 -11.42 4.47 4.06
CA VAL A 24 -11.59 3.31 3.16
C VAL A 24 -11.91 3.79 1.74
N ARG A 25 -12.78 4.79 1.62
CA ARG A 25 -13.15 5.35 0.32
C ARG A 25 -11.97 6.03 -0.36
N ALA A 26 -11.17 6.79 0.41
CA ALA A 26 -9.98 7.45 -0.12
C ALA A 26 -8.94 6.44 -0.59
N ILE A 27 -8.75 5.36 0.14
CA ILE A 27 -7.84 4.28 -0.24
C ILE A 27 -8.33 3.64 -1.55
N ALA A 28 -9.62 3.32 -1.63
CA ALA A 28 -10.20 2.72 -2.84
C ALA A 28 -10.03 3.63 -4.06
N MET A 29 -10.20 4.94 -3.89
CA MET A 29 -10.01 5.90 -4.99
C MET A 29 -8.56 5.96 -5.44
N ARG A 30 -7.61 5.91 -4.50
CA ARG A 30 -6.20 5.91 -4.86
C ARG A 30 -5.82 4.63 -5.62
N ILE A 31 -6.38 3.50 -5.23
CA ILE A 31 -6.16 2.24 -5.93
C ILE A 31 -6.75 2.31 -7.35
N ALA A 32 -7.94 2.87 -7.49
CA ALA A 32 -8.57 3.02 -8.81
C ALA A 32 -7.74 3.92 -9.73
N ARG A 33 -7.18 5.01 -9.20
CA ARG A 33 -6.30 5.89 -9.98
C ARG A 33 -5.00 5.20 -10.36
N ALA A 34 -4.45 4.41 -9.46
CA ALA A 34 -3.24 3.63 -9.73
C ALA A 34 -3.48 2.65 -10.87
N GLU A 35 -4.65 2.02 -10.90
CA GLU A 35 -5.05 1.12 -11.97
C GLU A 35 -5.01 1.81 -13.33
N GLU A 36 -5.35 3.10 -13.37
CA GLU A 36 -5.32 3.90 -14.60
C GLU A 36 -3.92 4.46 -14.91
N GLY A 37 -2.94 4.19 -14.08
CA GLY A 37 -1.57 4.62 -14.30
C GLY A 37 -1.12 5.79 -13.42
N ASN A 38 -2.00 6.33 -12.58
CA ASN A 38 -1.69 7.45 -11.71
C ASN A 38 -1.49 6.95 -10.28
N LEU A 39 -0.24 6.82 -9.86
CA LEU A 39 0.07 6.33 -8.51
C LEU A 39 -0.12 7.41 -7.43
N GLY A 40 -0.13 8.69 -7.81
CA GLY A 40 -0.32 9.77 -6.85
C GLY A 40 0.91 10.02 -6.00
N ASP A 41 0.69 10.42 -4.76
CA ASP A 41 1.78 10.73 -3.82
C ASP A 41 2.39 9.45 -3.28
N VAL A 42 3.56 9.10 -3.79
CA VAL A 42 4.27 7.87 -3.40
C VAL A 42 5.72 8.17 -3.10
N GLY A 43 6.34 7.29 -2.33
CA GLY A 43 7.75 7.36 -2.01
C GLY A 43 8.36 5.97 -1.91
N HIS A 44 9.64 5.86 -2.25
CA HIS A 44 10.34 4.59 -2.16
C HIS A 44 10.84 4.38 -0.73
N VAL A 45 10.66 3.18 -0.19
CA VAL A 45 11.07 2.88 1.20
C VAL A 45 12.11 1.77 1.31
N GLY A 46 12.61 1.27 0.19
CA GLY A 46 13.70 0.29 0.15
C GLY A 46 13.24 -1.10 -0.23
N SER A 47 14.17 -1.89 -0.76
CA SER A 47 13.94 -3.30 -1.13
C SER A 47 12.76 -3.50 -2.08
N ASN A 48 12.63 -2.63 -3.08
CA ASN A 48 11.55 -2.66 -4.07
C ASN A 48 10.16 -2.42 -3.50
N VAL A 49 10.08 -1.86 -2.29
CA VAL A 49 8.83 -1.47 -1.66
C VAL A 49 8.69 0.04 -1.72
N SER A 50 7.51 0.49 -2.07
CA SER A 50 7.13 1.90 -2.04
C SER A 50 5.92 2.09 -1.14
N GLU A 51 5.70 3.32 -0.72
CA GLU A 51 4.51 3.65 0.07
C GLU A 51 3.64 4.63 -0.70
N MET A 52 2.34 4.42 -0.60
CA MET A 52 1.32 5.33 -1.12
C MET A 52 0.76 6.08 0.08
N ARG A 53 0.90 7.42 0.09
CA ARG A 53 0.48 8.25 1.21
C ARG A 53 -0.92 8.77 0.98
N ILE A 54 -1.79 8.62 1.98
CA ILE A 54 -3.19 9.00 1.87
C ILE A 54 -3.52 9.89 3.07
N PHE A 55 -3.73 11.18 2.79
CA PHE A 55 -3.89 12.22 3.83
C PHE A 55 -5.36 12.44 4.15
N VAL A 56 -5.99 11.45 4.75
CA VAL A 56 -7.38 11.50 5.20
C VAL A 56 -7.42 11.02 6.64
N GLY A 57 -8.19 11.68 7.49
CA GLY A 57 -8.32 11.28 8.89
C GLY A 57 -6.97 11.25 9.59
N LYS A 58 -6.63 10.11 10.15
CA LYS A 58 -5.36 9.91 10.87
C LYS A 58 -4.15 9.83 9.95
N GLY A 59 -4.36 9.74 8.65
CA GLY A 59 -3.31 9.49 7.70
C GLY A 59 -3.04 7.99 7.54
N TYR A 60 -2.94 7.56 6.29
CA TYR A 60 -2.79 6.13 5.99
C TYR A 60 -1.68 5.93 4.98
N ARG A 61 -1.06 4.76 5.01
CA ARG A 61 -0.06 4.35 4.02
C ARG A 61 -0.40 2.97 3.51
N VAL A 62 -0.26 2.79 2.20
CA VAL A 62 -0.39 1.48 1.56
C VAL A 62 0.96 1.15 0.97
N TYR A 63 1.53 0.03 1.40
CA TYR A 63 2.84 -0.41 0.92
C TYR A 63 2.65 -1.34 -0.27
N PHE A 64 3.44 -1.10 -1.31
CA PHE A 64 3.27 -1.83 -2.57
C PHE A 64 4.61 -2.04 -3.27
N SER A 65 4.60 -2.93 -4.26
CA SER A 65 5.73 -3.14 -5.14
C SER A 65 5.21 -3.22 -6.57
N ILE A 66 5.99 -2.69 -7.50
CA ILE A 66 5.65 -2.79 -8.92
C ILE A 66 6.40 -3.98 -9.50
N GLN A 67 5.64 -4.92 -10.07
CA GLN A 67 6.17 -6.14 -10.68
C GLN A 67 6.03 -6.05 -12.20
N ASP A 68 7.10 -6.41 -12.91
CA ASP A 68 7.11 -6.47 -14.40
C ASP A 68 6.61 -5.16 -15.05
N THR A 69 6.83 -4.03 -14.42
CA THR A 69 6.42 -2.69 -14.88
C THR A 69 4.91 -2.52 -15.09
N ARG A 70 4.10 -3.53 -14.80
CA ARG A 70 2.65 -3.51 -15.08
C ARG A 70 1.76 -3.88 -13.90
N ILE A 71 2.31 -4.51 -12.88
CA ILE A 71 1.53 -5.02 -11.74
C ILE A 71 1.87 -4.19 -10.52
N VAL A 72 0.83 -3.66 -9.86
CA VAL A 72 0.96 -3.04 -8.55
C VAL A 72 0.49 -4.06 -7.53
N LEU A 73 1.42 -4.55 -6.74
CA LEU A 73 1.15 -5.55 -5.71
C LEU A 73 1.01 -4.84 -4.38
N LEU A 74 -0.21 -4.80 -3.83
CA LEU A 74 -0.49 -4.16 -2.54
C LEU A 74 -0.16 -5.16 -1.43
N LEU A 75 0.85 -4.85 -0.64
CA LEU A 75 1.45 -5.76 0.34
C LEU A 75 0.74 -5.70 1.69
N ASN A 76 0.68 -4.52 2.27
CA ASN A 76 0.01 -4.28 3.55
C ASN A 76 -0.28 -2.79 3.68
N GLY A 77 -0.90 -2.41 4.76
CA GLY A 77 -1.19 -1.01 5.05
C GLY A 77 -0.84 -0.67 6.48
N GLY A 78 -0.84 0.62 6.76
CA GLY A 78 -0.61 1.12 8.10
C GLY A 78 -1.24 2.48 8.30
N ILE A 79 -1.49 2.82 9.55
CA ILE A 79 -1.98 4.14 9.95
C ILE A 79 -0.77 4.95 10.38
N LYS A 80 -0.71 6.21 9.96
CA LYS A 80 0.36 7.11 10.37
C LYS A 80 0.29 7.27 11.89
N SER A 81 1.33 6.81 12.58
CA SER A 81 1.42 6.89 14.03
C SER A 81 2.84 7.28 14.42
N SER A 82 3.56 6.40 15.11
CA SER A 82 4.95 6.67 15.48
C SER A 82 5.89 6.25 14.36
N LYS A 83 7.10 6.80 14.38
CA LYS A 83 8.15 6.40 13.46
C LYS A 83 8.49 4.91 13.64
N LYS A 84 8.45 4.43 14.89
CA LYS A 84 8.71 3.04 15.22
C LYS A 84 7.68 2.11 14.55
N GLN A 85 6.40 2.49 14.61
CA GLN A 85 5.35 1.69 13.99
C GLN A 85 5.48 1.70 12.47
N GLN A 86 5.82 2.84 11.89
CA GLN A 86 6.03 2.95 10.46
C GLN A 86 7.17 2.03 10.00
N GLN A 87 8.26 2.00 10.75
CA GLN A 87 9.39 1.12 10.42
C GLN A 87 9.00 -0.35 10.50
N ALA A 88 8.16 -0.71 11.48
CA ALA A 88 7.65 -2.08 11.59
C ALA A 88 6.76 -2.44 10.39
N ASP A 89 5.92 -1.50 9.95
CA ASP A 89 5.04 -1.72 8.80
C ASP A 89 5.85 -1.90 7.51
N ILE A 90 6.90 -1.09 7.33
CA ILE A 90 7.81 -1.22 6.19
C ILE A 90 8.52 -2.57 6.21
N ALA A 91 9.03 -2.98 7.39
CA ALA A 91 9.71 -4.26 7.53
C ALA A 91 8.77 -5.42 7.19
N GLN A 92 7.51 -5.33 7.60
CA GLN A 92 6.50 -6.33 7.25
C GLN A 92 6.28 -6.38 5.74
N ALA A 93 6.18 -5.22 5.09
CA ALA A 93 6.00 -5.15 3.64
C ALA A 93 7.16 -5.83 2.91
N GLN A 94 8.39 -5.55 3.34
CA GLN A 94 9.58 -6.14 2.75
C GLN A 94 9.60 -7.65 2.94
N LYS A 95 9.19 -8.13 4.11
CA LYS A 95 9.11 -9.56 4.38
C LYS A 95 8.07 -10.25 3.51
N ILE A 96 6.89 -9.64 3.38
CA ILE A 96 5.82 -10.16 2.53
C ILE A 96 6.33 -10.30 1.09
N LEU A 97 6.96 -9.25 0.58
CA LEU A 97 7.48 -9.27 -0.79
C LEU A 97 8.53 -10.36 -0.98
N SER A 98 9.46 -10.49 -0.04
CA SER A 98 10.50 -11.52 -0.13
C SER A 98 9.93 -12.93 -0.16
N GLU A 99 8.86 -13.18 0.59
CA GLU A 99 8.20 -14.48 0.60
C GLU A 99 7.46 -14.77 -0.71
N ILE A 100 6.91 -13.74 -1.34
CA ILE A 100 6.23 -13.88 -2.62
C ILE A 100 7.22 -14.12 -3.76
N GLU A 101 8.39 -13.48 -3.69
CA GLU A 101 9.42 -13.58 -4.74
C GLU A 101 10.25 -14.85 -4.66
N ASP A 102 10.15 -15.62 -3.61
CA ASP A 102 10.88 -16.88 -3.45
C ASP A 102 10.34 -17.99 -4.35
#